data_6429867a58311a7f197ceb14288fc9ae
#
_entry.id   6429867a58311a7f197ceb14288fc9ae
#
_cell.length_a   1.000
_cell.length_b   1.000
_cell.length_c   1.000
_cell.angle_alpha   90.00
_cell.angle_beta   90.00
_cell.angle_gamma   90.00
#
_symmetry.space_group_name_H-M   'P 1'
#
loop_
_entity.id
_entity.type
_entity.pdbx_description
1 polymer ?
#
loop_
_entity_poly.entity_id
_entity_poly.type
_entity_poly.pdbx_seq_one_letter_code
_entity_poly.pdbx_strand_id
1 'polypeptide(L)'
;MTQSKTPFIVVLSLAMTMMLGPFSMDTYLPAFPVIGESLGISQQAVSLSVSVYVFALALGQLIGGALSDRFGRQRVLMSGLAIFALSSIIIGMADSLNTLLGGRAIQAIGAGLTLVSVPALVRDRVAGRDAAKLFSMMGFIMVLAPGIAPSVGSAILALGSWHYIFFALAVYAVLLAPLLVRVIFTGTGKVSRAKSPKMSLLARYKLVLSTKPALPFIVWQAASFSTLMMFITYASFIYQGHFGQSPSSFSMLFAANIVAMLIFNILNRVLLSRLPSLRILQLATGCQAVGILLLVMAAFMDWSLYAFLAAMMLTIGAVGAISPNIQACFLEFFPTSSGTAAALLGAAQFGIAGILSGLSALLPHTLEAVILAMAACGSVGYLMLARSIIKGRAAVEAH
;
A
#
# COMPACT_ATOMS: atom_id res chain seq x y z
N MET A 1 18.63 -22.93 -26.00
CA MET A 1 17.70 -21.79 -25.89
C MET A 1 18.37 -20.74 -25.03
N THR A 2 18.91 -19.70 -25.63
CA THR A 2 19.57 -18.59 -24.92
C THR A 2 18.53 -17.86 -24.09
N GLN A 3 18.67 -17.92 -22.76
CA GLN A 3 17.87 -17.12 -21.82
C GLN A 3 18.12 -15.64 -22.12
N SER A 4 17.21 -15.00 -22.83
CA SER A 4 17.19 -13.55 -23.01
C SER A 4 16.92 -12.94 -21.63
N LYS A 5 17.99 -12.44 -20.96
CA LYS A 5 17.86 -11.69 -19.71
C LYS A 5 16.91 -10.53 -19.96
N THR A 6 15.82 -10.45 -19.21
CA THR A 6 14.90 -9.29 -19.28
C THR A 6 15.70 -8.01 -19.07
N PRO A 7 15.72 -7.06 -20.02
CA PRO A 7 16.53 -5.86 -19.89
C PRO A 7 16.18 -5.09 -18.60
N PHE A 8 17.17 -4.57 -17.91
CA PHE A 8 16.98 -3.82 -16.66
C PHE A 8 15.99 -2.67 -16.81
N ILE A 9 15.97 -2.02 -17.98
CA ILE A 9 15.02 -0.92 -18.29
C ILE A 9 13.56 -1.37 -18.24
N VAL A 10 13.25 -2.63 -18.61
CA VAL A 10 11.88 -3.20 -18.50
C VAL A 10 11.49 -3.33 -17.03
N VAL A 11 12.40 -3.87 -16.20
CA VAL A 11 12.17 -4.00 -14.75
C VAL A 11 11.93 -2.65 -14.12
N LEU A 12 12.81 -1.68 -14.42
CA LEU A 12 12.73 -0.33 -13.89
C LEU A 12 11.41 0.36 -14.31
N SER A 13 11.04 0.27 -15.57
CA SER A 13 9.79 0.88 -16.09
C SER A 13 8.54 0.33 -15.39
N LEU A 14 8.48 -1.00 -15.20
CA LEU A 14 7.36 -1.65 -14.51
C LEU A 14 7.35 -1.32 -13.00
N ALA A 15 8.52 -1.28 -12.36
CA ALA A 15 8.66 -0.90 -10.97
C ALA A 15 8.24 0.56 -10.73
N MET A 16 8.70 1.49 -11.57
CA MET A 16 8.27 2.89 -11.53
C MET A 16 6.74 2.99 -11.70
N THR A 17 6.15 2.19 -12.58
CA THR A 17 4.69 2.16 -12.72
C THR A 17 3.98 1.71 -11.44
N MET A 18 4.52 0.70 -10.75
CA MET A 18 3.97 0.26 -9.46
C MET A 18 4.18 1.27 -8.34
N MET A 19 5.27 2.02 -8.37
CA MET A 19 5.57 3.06 -7.37
C MET A 19 4.62 4.26 -7.46
N LEU A 20 3.99 4.51 -8.62
CA LEU A 20 3.18 5.71 -8.85
C LEU A 20 2.15 5.95 -7.74
N GLY A 21 1.41 4.89 -7.35
CA GLY A 21 0.41 4.95 -6.29
C GLY A 21 1.00 5.29 -4.90
N PRO A 22 1.86 4.42 -4.33
CA PRO A 22 2.49 4.68 -3.04
C PRO A 22 3.29 5.98 -3.01
N PHE A 23 4.06 6.27 -4.07
CA PHE A 23 4.87 7.47 -4.14
C PHE A 23 4.03 8.74 -4.08
N SER A 24 2.90 8.79 -4.80
CA SER A 24 2.00 9.94 -4.73
C SER A 24 1.26 10.07 -3.39
N MET A 25 1.12 8.96 -2.66
CA MET A 25 0.50 8.95 -1.33
C MET A 25 1.44 9.53 -0.28
N ASP A 26 2.74 9.26 -0.36
CA ASP A 26 3.67 9.56 0.72
C ASP A 26 4.47 10.87 0.49
N THR A 27 4.63 11.30 -0.78
CA THR A 27 5.46 12.46 -1.13
C THR A 27 4.93 13.78 -0.52
N TYR A 28 3.62 13.93 -0.35
CA TYR A 28 3.04 15.19 0.15
C TYR A 28 2.79 15.23 1.67
N LEU A 29 3.03 14.11 2.39
CA LEU A 29 2.85 14.04 3.85
C LEU A 29 3.64 15.12 4.62
N PRO A 30 4.89 15.46 4.26
CA PRO A 30 5.63 16.54 4.93
C PRO A 30 4.98 17.92 4.77
N ALA A 31 4.17 18.10 3.74
CA ALA A 31 3.52 19.38 3.42
C ALA A 31 2.18 19.59 4.16
N PHE A 32 1.68 18.61 4.94
CA PHE A 32 0.38 18.71 5.59
C PHE A 32 0.15 19.98 6.41
N PRO A 33 1.10 20.42 7.27
CA PRO A 33 0.94 21.67 7.99
C PRO A 33 0.77 22.87 7.05
N VAL A 34 1.63 22.95 6.02
CA VAL A 34 1.64 24.06 5.05
C VAL A 34 0.35 24.06 4.20
N ILE A 35 -0.15 22.88 3.82
CA ILE A 35 -1.43 22.75 3.10
C ILE A 35 -2.58 23.23 4.00
N GLY A 36 -2.58 22.84 5.28
CA GLY A 36 -3.56 23.27 6.26
C GLY A 36 -3.62 24.79 6.40
N GLU A 37 -2.45 25.40 6.58
CA GLU A 37 -2.32 26.87 6.66
C GLU A 37 -2.75 27.56 5.35
N SER A 38 -2.27 27.07 4.21
CA SER A 38 -2.55 27.64 2.89
C SER A 38 -4.05 27.61 2.53
N LEU A 39 -4.76 26.54 2.90
CA LEU A 39 -6.19 26.37 2.62
C LEU A 39 -7.10 26.84 3.78
N GLY A 40 -6.53 27.30 4.91
CA GLY A 40 -7.29 27.70 6.10
C GLY A 40 -8.06 26.55 6.74
N ILE A 41 -7.53 25.33 6.72
CA ILE A 41 -8.18 24.12 7.22
C ILE A 41 -7.29 23.38 8.25
N SER A 42 -7.92 22.51 9.05
CA SER A 42 -7.16 21.70 10.01
C SER A 42 -6.31 20.64 9.32
N GLN A 43 -5.20 20.24 9.94
CA GLN A 43 -4.40 19.09 9.47
C GLN A 43 -5.21 17.80 9.37
N GLN A 44 -6.22 17.63 10.22
CA GLN A 44 -7.16 16.52 10.15
C GLN A 44 -7.94 16.52 8.83
N ALA A 45 -8.40 17.68 8.36
CA ALA A 45 -9.07 17.80 7.07
C ALA A 45 -8.10 17.47 5.91
N VAL A 46 -6.82 17.86 6.01
CA VAL A 46 -5.80 17.47 5.03
C VAL A 46 -5.57 15.96 5.05
N SER A 47 -5.48 15.34 6.23
CA SER A 47 -5.24 13.89 6.36
C SER A 47 -6.37 13.04 5.77
N LEU A 48 -7.60 13.56 5.71
CA LEU A 48 -8.73 12.90 5.04
C LEU A 48 -8.44 12.64 3.56
N SER A 49 -7.59 13.46 2.92
CA SER A 49 -7.19 13.25 1.53
C SER A 49 -6.40 11.95 1.30
N VAL A 50 -5.69 11.43 2.31
CA VAL A 50 -5.07 10.09 2.27
C VAL A 50 -6.15 9.01 2.25
N SER A 51 -7.14 9.11 3.14
CA SER A 51 -8.23 8.13 3.26
C SER A 51 -9.04 8.05 1.97
N VAL A 52 -9.38 9.20 1.40
CA VAL A 52 -10.06 9.32 0.10
C VAL A 52 -9.22 8.67 -1.00
N TYR A 53 -7.92 8.95 -1.02
CA TYR A 53 -6.99 8.35 -1.99
C TYR A 53 -6.95 6.83 -1.88
N VAL A 54 -6.77 6.29 -0.68
CA VAL A 54 -6.66 4.83 -0.43
C VAL A 54 -7.95 4.11 -0.83
N PHE A 55 -9.10 4.66 -0.47
CA PHE A 55 -10.40 4.10 -0.86
C PHE A 55 -10.62 4.15 -2.38
N ALA A 56 -10.35 5.28 -3.01
CA ALA A 56 -10.49 5.45 -4.46
C ALA A 56 -9.50 4.60 -5.26
N LEU A 57 -8.28 4.36 -4.70
CA LEU A 57 -7.30 3.43 -5.27
C LEU A 57 -7.85 2.00 -5.34
N ALA A 58 -8.53 1.53 -4.29
CA ALA A 58 -9.19 0.23 -4.28
C ALA A 58 -10.26 0.13 -5.38
N LEU A 59 -11.09 1.16 -5.54
CA LEU A 59 -12.08 1.22 -6.62
C LEU A 59 -11.42 1.22 -8.00
N GLY A 60 -10.35 2.00 -8.18
CA GLY A 60 -9.56 2.03 -9.41
C GLY A 60 -8.97 0.67 -9.78
N GLN A 61 -8.47 -0.09 -8.80
CA GLN A 61 -7.96 -1.45 -9.02
C GLN A 61 -9.07 -2.44 -9.41
N LEU A 62 -10.23 -2.40 -8.74
CA LEU A 62 -11.36 -3.27 -9.04
C LEU A 62 -11.90 -3.02 -10.47
N ILE A 63 -12.12 -1.77 -10.81
CA ILE A 63 -12.61 -1.36 -12.14
C ILE A 63 -11.53 -1.63 -13.20
N GLY A 64 -10.29 -1.31 -12.90
CA GLY A 64 -9.15 -1.44 -13.80
C GLY A 64 -8.90 -2.88 -14.24
N GLY A 65 -9.07 -3.86 -13.35
CA GLY A 65 -8.96 -5.27 -13.70
C GLY A 65 -9.93 -5.68 -14.81
N ALA A 66 -11.21 -5.32 -14.63
CA ALA A 66 -12.26 -5.62 -15.62
C ALA A 66 -12.05 -4.88 -16.95
N LEU A 67 -11.67 -3.60 -16.89
CA LEU A 67 -11.39 -2.79 -18.09
C LEU A 67 -10.16 -3.32 -18.84
N SER A 68 -9.10 -3.72 -18.11
CA SER A 68 -7.86 -4.24 -18.70
C SER A 68 -8.08 -5.54 -19.49
N ASP A 69 -8.95 -6.42 -18.98
CA ASP A 69 -9.33 -7.65 -19.68
C ASP A 69 -10.18 -7.37 -20.93
N ARG A 70 -11.04 -6.33 -20.89
CA ARG A 70 -11.96 -5.99 -21.99
C ARG A 70 -11.31 -5.14 -23.08
N PHE A 71 -10.63 -4.06 -22.71
CA PHE A 71 -10.10 -3.05 -23.65
C PHE A 71 -8.61 -3.22 -23.95
N GLY A 72 -7.94 -4.13 -23.24
CA GLY A 72 -6.50 -4.37 -23.35
C GLY A 72 -5.67 -3.53 -22.40
N ARG A 73 -4.55 -4.11 -21.97
CA ARG A 73 -3.70 -3.60 -20.88
C ARG A 73 -3.08 -2.25 -21.18
N GLN A 74 -2.62 -2.04 -22.43
CA GLN A 74 -2.00 -0.79 -22.84
C GLN A 74 -2.97 0.39 -22.73
N ARG A 75 -4.19 0.24 -23.24
CA ARG A 75 -5.17 1.32 -23.24
C ARG A 75 -5.54 1.72 -21.82
N VAL A 76 -5.81 0.74 -20.95
CA VAL A 76 -6.19 1.01 -19.54
C VAL A 76 -5.05 1.64 -18.76
N LEU A 77 -3.82 1.14 -18.93
CA LEU A 77 -2.65 1.71 -18.28
C LEU A 77 -2.40 3.16 -18.74
N MET A 78 -2.44 3.43 -20.03
CA MET A 78 -2.23 4.77 -20.57
C MET A 78 -3.35 5.74 -20.18
N SER A 79 -4.62 5.29 -20.15
CA SER A 79 -5.73 6.08 -19.60
C SER A 79 -5.55 6.39 -18.13
N GLY A 80 -5.09 5.40 -17.34
CA GLY A 80 -4.78 5.59 -15.93
C GLY A 80 -3.69 6.65 -15.71
N LEU A 81 -2.61 6.62 -16.48
CA LEU A 81 -1.55 7.64 -16.43
C LEU A 81 -2.07 9.03 -16.82
N ALA A 82 -2.90 9.13 -17.86
CA ALA A 82 -3.48 10.40 -18.28
C ALA A 82 -4.41 10.98 -17.20
N ILE A 83 -5.29 10.16 -16.61
CA ILE A 83 -6.15 10.56 -15.49
C ILE A 83 -5.30 11.01 -14.30
N PHE A 84 -4.27 10.26 -13.96
CA PHE A 84 -3.35 10.60 -12.86
C PHE A 84 -2.64 11.94 -13.11
N ALA A 85 -2.10 12.16 -14.30
CA ALA A 85 -1.40 13.40 -14.64
C ALA A 85 -2.33 14.62 -14.60
N LEU A 86 -3.52 14.52 -15.22
CA LEU A 86 -4.49 15.61 -15.26
C LEU A 86 -5.00 15.96 -13.86
N SER A 87 -5.35 14.95 -13.05
CA SER A 87 -5.78 15.19 -11.66
C SER A 87 -4.66 15.74 -10.80
N SER A 88 -3.40 15.35 -11.03
CA SER A 88 -2.25 15.94 -10.33
C SER A 88 -2.09 17.43 -10.65
N ILE A 89 -2.33 17.85 -11.91
CA ILE A 89 -2.33 19.26 -12.29
C ILE A 89 -3.47 20.00 -11.57
N ILE A 90 -4.69 19.42 -11.53
CA ILE A 90 -5.83 20.02 -10.84
C ILE A 90 -5.52 20.21 -9.35
N ILE A 91 -4.91 19.20 -8.70
CA ILE A 91 -4.52 19.32 -7.28
C ILE A 91 -3.42 20.36 -7.11
N GLY A 92 -2.46 20.43 -8.05
CA GLY A 92 -1.41 21.46 -8.06
C GLY A 92 -1.95 22.88 -8.27
N MET A 93 -3.23 23.05 -8.57
CA MET A 93 -3.93 24.34 -8.67
C MET A 93 -5.04 24.49 -7.63
N ALA A 94 -5.08 23.59 -6.62
CA ALA A 94 -6.17 23.58 -5.65
C ALA A 94 -6.06 24.75 -4.66
N ASP A 95 -7.19 25.42 -4.45
CA ASP A 95 -7.40 26.52 -3.50
C ASP A 95 -8.40 26.17 -2.41
N SER A 96 -8.92 24.94 -2.41
CA SER A 96 -9.96 24.48 -1.49
C SER A 96 -9.80 22.99 -1.14
N LEU A 97 -10.34 22.61 0.04
CA LEU A 97 -10.41 21.21 0.47
C LEU A 97 -11.14 20.34 -0.55
N ASN A 98 -12.24 20.83 -1.11
CA ASN A 98 -13.05 20.06 -2.06
C ASN A 98 -12.26 19.74 -3.34
N THR A 99 -11.50 20.70 -3.87
CA THR A 99 -10.64 20.48 -5.03
C THR A 99 -9.52 19.49 -4.70
N LEU A 100 -8.92 19.60 -3.50
CA LEU A 100 -7.92 18.64 -3.03
C LEU A 100 -8.51 17.22 -2.94
N LEU A 101 -9.64 17.03 -2.24
CA LEU A 101 -10.25 15.70 -2.04
C LEU A 101 -10.75 15.09 -3.35
N GLY A 102 -11.44 15.88 -4.18
CA GLY A 102 -11.93 15.44 -5.49
C GLY A 102 -10.79 15.06 -6.42
N GLY A 103 -9.77 15.91 -6.49
CA GLY A 103 -8.56 15.64 -7.27
C GLY A 103 -7.85 14.37 -6.78
N ARG A 104 -7.70 14.17 -5.47
CA ARG A 104 -7.10 12.96 -4.88
C ARG A 104 -7.89 11.70 -5.18
N ALA A 105 -9.22 11.76 -5.17
CA ALA A 105 -10.06 10.62 -5.56
C ALA A 105 -9.82 10.22 -7.03
N ILE A 106 -9.84 11.19 -7.95
CA ILE A 106 -9.62 10.95 -9.38
C ILE A 106 -8.19 10.46 -9.65
N GLN A 107 -7.20 11.08 -8.99
CA GLN A 107 -5.79 10.69 -9.08
C GLN A 107 -5.59 9.23 -8.66
N ALA A 108 -6.22 8.82 -7.56
CA ALA A 108 -6.14 7.45 -7.04
C ALA A 108 -6.79 6.43 -7.97
N ILE A 109 -7.91 6.76 -8.60
CA ILE A 109 -8.52 5.92 -9.65
C ILE A 109 -7.52 5.71 -10.79
N GLY A 110 -6.89 6.79 -11.27
CA GLY A 110 -5.84 6.70 -12.31
C GLY A 110 -4.67 5.82 -11.90
N ALA A 111 -4.18 5.96 -10.67
CA ALA A 111 -3.14 5.10 -10.11
C ALA A 111 -3.58 3.63 -10.03
N GLY A 112 -4.82 3.35 -9.61
CA GLY A 112 -5.38 2.01 -9.53
C GLY A 112 -5.48 1.30 -10.88
N LEU A 113 -5.93 2.01 -11.92
CA LEU A 113 -5.96 1.53 -13.30
C LEU A 113 -4.56 1.14 -13.81
N THR A 114 -3.55 1.92 -13.44
CA THR A 114 -2.15 1.67 -13.80
C THR A 114 -1.59 0.46 -13.08
N LEU A 115 -1.76 0.41 -11.75
CA LEU A 115 -1.21 -0.61 -10.87
C LEU A 115 -1.67 -2.01 -11.23
N VAL A 116 -2.96 -2.19 -11.50
CA VAL A 116 -3.54 -3.51 -11.80
C VAL A 116 -3.04 -4.09 -13.12
N SER A 117 -2.58 -3.25 -14.04
CA SER A 117 -2.08 -3.68 -15.34
C SER A 117 -0.67 -4.29 -15.26
N VAL A 118 0.14 -3.91 -14.27
CA VAL A 118 1.56 -4.30 -14.20
C VAL A 118 1.77 -5.80 -13.95
N PRO A 119 1.14 -6.46 -12.97
CA PRO A 119 1.31 -7.90 -12.76
C PRO A 119 0.88 -8.73 -13.97
N ALA A 120 -0.10 -8.22 -14.69
CA ALA A 120 -0.56 -8.84 -15.91
C ALA A 120 0.47 -8.71 -17.05
N LEU A 121 1.06 -7.52 -17.24
CA LEU A 121 2.14 -7.28 -18.22
C LEU A 121 3.39 -8.13 -17.94
N VAL A 122 3.71 -8.37 -16.66
CA VAL A 122 4.79 -9.29 -16.29
C VAL A 122 4.49 -10.71 -16.76
N ARG A 123 3.30 -11.23 -16.40
CA ARG A 123 2.90 -12.61 -16.75
C ARG A 123 2.77 -12.86 -18.25
N ASP A 124 2.47 -11.81 -19.04
CA ASP A 124 2.38 -11.91 -20.50
C ASP A 124 3.76 -12.03 -21.18
N ARG A 125 4.83 -11.67 -20.47
CA ARG A 125 6.20 -11.66 -21.03
C ARG A 125 7.07 -12.78 -20.54
N VAL A 126 6.94 -13.12 -19.26
CA VAL A 126 7.76 -14.10 -18.60
C VAL A 126 6.92 -15.03 -17.74
N ALA A 127 7.36 -16.28 -17.64
CA ALA A 127 6.66 -17.30 -16.88
C ALA A 127 7.60 -17.96 -15.85
N GLY A 128 7.05 -18.68 -14.89
CA GLY A 128 7.78 -19.50 -13.95
C GLY A 128 8.81 -18.69 -13.13
N ARG A 129 10.05 -19.17 -13.12
CA ARG A 129 11.15 -18.60 -12.30
C ARG A 129 11.52 -17.16 -12.67
N ASP A 130 11.45 -16.82 -13.96
CA ASP A 130 11.80 -15.48 -14.44
C ASP A 130 10.72 -14.44 -14.02
N ALA A 131 9.45 -14.82 -14.04
CA ALA A 131 8.37 -13.98 -13.51
C ALA A 131 8.54 -13.75 -12.00
N ALA A 132 8.85 -14.81 -11.23
CA ALA A 132 9.11 -14.68 -9.79
C ALA A 132 10.29 -13.76 -9.48
N LYS A 133 11.38 -13.84 -10.25
CA LYS A 133 12.55 -12.96 -10.12
C LYS A 133 12.16 -11.50 -10.41
N LEU A 134 11.38 -11.26 -11.46
CA LEU A 134 10.94 -9.93 -11.85
C LEU A 134 10.04 -9.32 -10.75
N PHE A 135 9.05 -10.07 -10.24
CA PHE A 135 8.21 -9.63 -9.12
C PHE A 135 9.02 -9.34 -7.86
N SER A 136 10.03 -10.16 -7.54
CA SER A 136 10.92 -9.92 -6.40
C SER A 136 11.70 -8.61 -6.52
N MET A 137 12.25 -8.32 -7.71
CA MET A 137 12.96 -7.05 -7.97
C MET A 137 12.02 -5.85 -7.89
N MET A 138 10.81 -5.95 -8.44
CA MET A 138 9.80 -4.90 -8.36
C MET A 138 9.32 -4.69 -6.92
N GLY A 139 9.12 -5.77 -6.17
CA GLY A 139 8.75 -5.71 -4.75
C GLY A 139 9.80 -5.00 -3.89
N PHE A 140 11.08 -5.21 -4.16
CA PHE A 140 12.16 -4.50 -3.48
C PHE A 140 12.08 -2.98 -3.73
N ILE A 141 11.87 -2.57 -4.98
CA ILE A 141 11.72 -1.15 -5.35
C ILE A 141 10.45 -0.56 -4.71
N MET A 142 9.34 -1.31 -4.68
CA MET A 142 8.11 -0.86 -4.02
C MET A 142 8.26 -0.59 -2.53
N VAL A 143 9.05 -1.37 -1.83
CA VAL A 143 9.28 -1.16 -0.39
C VAL A 143 10.16 0.07 -0.15
N LEU A 144 11.07 0.39 -1.07
CA LEU A 144 11.90 1.60 -0.96
C LEU A 144 11.11 2.90 -1.24
N ALA A 145 10.06 2.83 -2.05
CA ALA A 145 9.30 4.00 -2.46
C ALA A 145 8.76 4.83 -1.28
N PRO A 146 8.05 4.27 -0.29
CA PRO A 146 7.58 5.02 0.88
C PRO A 146 8.72 5.59 1.72
N GLY A 147 9.90 4.94 1.75
CA GLY A 147 11.06 5.44 2.48
C GLY A 147 11.68 6.70 1.85
N ILE A 148 11.58 6.84 0.53
CA ILE A 148 12.19 7.94 -0.22
C ILE A 148 11.17 9.06 -0.48
N ALA A 149 9.90 8.72 -0.66
CA ALA A 149 8.87 9.66 -1.10
C ALA A 149 8.73 10.91 -0.19
N PRO A 150 8.68 10.81 1.15
CA PRO A 150 8.62 12.00 2.00
C PRO A 150 9.85 12.88 1.88
N SER A 151 11.05 12.30 1.70
CA SER A 151 12.29 13.07 1.52
C SER A 151 12.27 13.87 0.22
N VAL A 152 11.77 13.27 -0.87
CA VAL A 152 11.54 14.00 -2.14
C VAL A 152 10.50 15.08 -1.94
N GLY A 153 9.42 14.80 -1.22
CA GLY A 153 8.39 15.79 -0.88
C GLY A 153 8.93 16.99 -0.10
N SER A 154 9.73 16.72 0.94
CA SER A 154 10.38 17.78 1.73
C SER A 154 11.34 18.63 0.89
N ALA A 155 12.11 18.00 -0.01
CA ALA A 155 13.01 18.72 -0.90
C ALA A 155 12.25 19.61 -1.90
N ILE A 156 11.13 19.14 -2.44
CA ILE A 156 10.28 19.96 -3.33
C ILE A 156 9.60 21.09 -2.53
N LEU A 157 9.13 20.80 -1.31
CA LEU A 157 8.51 21.80 -0.43
C LEU A 157 9.49 22.95 -0.11
N ALA A 158 10.77 22.66 0.04
CA ALA A 158 11.82 23.65 0.26
C ALA A 158 11.99 24.63 -0.92
N LEU A 159 11.46 24.34 -2.10
CA LEU A 159 11.40 25.26 -3.24
C LEU A 159 10.30 26.32 -3.13
N GLY A 160 9.47 26.25 -2.09
CA GLY A 160 8.55 27.33 -1.67
C GLY A 160 7.06 26.97 -1.66
N SER A 161 6.59 25.98 -2.42
CA SER A 161 5.16 25.68 -2.47
C SER A 161 4.85 24.18 -2.52
N TRP A 162 3.84 23.78 -1.75
CA TRP A 162 3.32 22.40 -1.77
C TRP A 162 2.69 22.00 -3.12
N HIS A 163 2.20 22.96 -3.90
CA HIS A 163 1.64 22.74 -5.23
C HIS A 163 2.65 22.07 -6.18
N TYR A 164 3.94 22.40 -6.03
CA TYR A 164 5.03 21.82 -6.84
C TYR A 164 5.15 20.30 -6.68
N ILE A 165 4.75 19.74 -5.55
CA ILE A 165 4.73 18.29 -5.33
C ILE A 165 3.79 17.63 -6.34
N PHE A 166 2.60 18.19 -6.53
CA PHE A 166 1.61 17.63 -7.44
C PHE A 166 1.97 17.88 -8.92
N PHE A 167 2.58 19.02 -9.24
CA PHE A 167 3.12 19.23 -10.59
C PHE A 167 4.27 18.26 -10.89
N ALA A 168 5.15 17.97 -9.94
CA ALA A 168 6.20 16.95 -10.10
C ALA A 168 5.61 15.54 -10.32
N LEU A 169 4.53 15.19 -9.63
CA LEU A 169 3.81 13.93 -9.84
C LEU A 169 3.16 13.87 -11.24
N ALA A 170 2.63 14.98 -11.75
CA ALA A 170 2.12 15.07 -13.11
C ALA A 170 3.24 14.84 -14.13
N VAL A 171 4.39 15.51 -13.96
CA VAL A 171 5.58 15.33 -14.82
C VAL A 171 6.06 13.88 -14.77
N TYR A 172 6.09 13.27 -13.59
CA TYR A 172 6.44 11.85 -13.43
C TYR A 172 5.56 10.93 -14.30
N ALA A 173 4.24 11.10 -14.23
CA ALA A 173 3.30 10.29 -15.02
C ALA A 173 3.45 10.55 -16.53
N VAL A 174 3.64 11.82 -16.95
CA VAL A 174 3.85 12.20 -18.35
C VAL A 174 5.15 11.60 -18.91
N LEU A 175 6.24 11.60 -18.14
CA LEU A 175 7.52 11.01 -18.56
C LEU A 175 7.46 9.48 -18.59
N LEU A 176 6.70 8.88 -17.69
CA LEU A 176 6.54 7.43 -17.62
C LEU A 176 5.79 6.87 -18.85
N ALA A 177 4.83 7.61 -19.40
CA ALA A 177 4.00 7.18 -20.52
C ALA A 177 4.83 6.83 -21.80
N PRO A 178 5.67 7.72 -22.37
CA PRO A 178 6.50 7.41 -23.53
C PRO A 178 7.55 6.33 -23.22
N LEU A 179 8.09 6.28 -22.00
CA LEU A 179 9.00 5.22 -21.57
C LEU A 179 8.33 3.85 -21.68
N LEU A 180 7.10 3.71 -21.17
CA LEU A 180 6.33 2.48 -21.25
C LEU A 180 5.97 2.11 -22.69
N VAL A 181 5.59 3.09 -23.52
CA VAL A 181 5.33 2.82 -24.94
C VAL A 181 6.57 2.24 -25.60
N ARG A 182 7.73 2.87 -25.44
CA ARG A 182 8.97 2.43 -26.08
C ARG A 182 9.49 1.10 -25.54
N VAL A 183 9.45 0.90 -24.23
CA VAL A 183 10.09 -0.26 -23.56
C VAL A 183 9.15 -1.46 -23.46
N ILE A 184 7.85 -1.18 -23.24
CA ILE A 184 6.87 -2.22 -22.94
C ILE A 184 6.01 -2.56 -24.16
N PHE A 185 5.58 -1.59 -24.95
CA PHE A 185 4.57 -1.80 -25.99
C PHE A 185 5.14 -1.81 -27.43
N THR A 186 6.32 -1.23 -27.69
CA THR A 186 7.02 -1.33 -28.96
C THR A 186 7.98 -2.51 -28.93
N GLY A 187 7.74 -3.53 -29.74
CA GLY A 187 8.66 -4.67 -29.92
C GLY A 187 8.19 -6.01 -29.35
N THR A 188 7.04 -6.08 -28.78
CA THR A 188 6.43 -7.36 -28.44
C THR A 188 5.50 -7.81 -29.54
N GLY A 189 5.82 -8.96 -30.13
CA GLY A 189 4.86 -9.72 -30.92
C GLY A 189 3.53 -9.77 -30.16
N LYS A 190 2.44 -9.84 -30.89
CA LYS A 190 1.04 -9.79 -30.41
C LYS A 190 0.94 -10.39 -29.02
N VAL A 191 0.73 -9.54 -28.00
CA VAL A 191 0.40 -9.99 -26.66
C VAL A 191 -0.73 -10.99 -26.81
N SER A 192 -0.44 -12.24 -26.56
CA SER A 192 -1.42 -13.31 -26.70
C SER A 192 -2.60 -12.90 -25.82
N ARG A 193 -3.76 -12.63 -26.43
CA ARG A 193 -4.99 -12.44 -25.66
C ARG A 193 -5.18 -13.70 -24.85
N ALA A 194 -4.86 -13.63 -23.56
CA ALA A 194 -5.19 -14.69 -22.64
C ALA A 194 -6.67 -15.03 -22.89
N LYS A 195 -6.96 -16.30 -23.23
CA LYS A 195 -8.33 -16.74 -23.46
C LYS A 195 -9.17 -16.27 -22.27
N SER A 196 -10.17 -15.46 -22.55
CA SER A 196 -11.08 -14.94 -21.52
C SER A 196 -11.55 -16.10 -20.68
N PRO A 197 -11.39 -16.06 -19.37
CA PRO A 197 -11.79 -17.17 -18.53
C PRO A 197 -13.29 -17.43 -18.68
N LYS A 198 -13.71 -18.69 -18.73
CA LYS A 198 -15.10 -19.13 -18.92
C LYS A 198 -16.06 -18.65 -17.79
N MET A 199 -15.55 -18.22 -16.64
CA MET A 199 -16.35 -17.69 -15.52
C MET A 199 -16.34 -16.15 -15.50
N SER A 200 -17.49 -15.54 -15.21
CA SER A 200 -17.60 -14.11 -14.98
C SER A 200 -16.75 -13.67 -13.77
N LEU A 201 -16.26 -12.42 -13.77
CA LEU A 201 -15.50 -11.86 -12.63
C LEU A 201 -16.26 -11.99 -11.32
N LEU A 202 -17.55 -11.66 -11.33
CA LEU A 202 -18.41 -11.75 -10.15
C LEU A 202 -18.49 -13.19 -9.59
N ALA A 203 -18.60 -14.18 -10.47
CA ALA A 203 -18.63 -15.58 -10.07
C ALA A 203 -17.32 -16.05 -9.43
N ARG A 204 -16.18 -15.51 -9.90
CA ARG A 204 -14.86 -15.78 -9.29
C ARG A 204 -14.72 -15.14 -7.93
N TYR A 205 -15.13 -13.87 -7.76
CA TYR A 205 -15.12 -13.22 -6.45
C TYR A 205 -16.07 -13.93 -5.47
N LYS A 206 -17.24 -14.37 -5.94
CA LYS A 206 -18.16 -15.15 -5.13
C LYS A 206 -17.53 -16.47 -4.68
N LEU A 207 -16.78 -17.16 -5.55
CA LEU A 207 -16.05 -18.38 -5.19
C LEU A 207 -15.05 -18.12 -4.05
N VAL A 208 -14.26 -17.05 -4.14
CA VAL A 208 -13.29 -16.71 -3.10
C VAL A 208 -13.99 -16.38 -1.77
N LEU A 209 -15.05 -15.57 -1.80
CA LEU A 209 -15.82 -15.19 -0.62
C LEU A 209 -16.61 -16.35 0.00
N SER A 210 -16.99 -17.38 -0.79
CA SER A 210 -17.65 -18.57 -0.27
C SER A 210 -16.70 -19.56 0.39
N THR A 211 -15.38 -19.41 0.23
CA THR A 211 -14.37 -20.27 0.85
C THR A 211 -14.13 -19.87 2.31
N LYS A 212 -15.00 -20.37 3.20
CA LYS A 212 -15.02 -20.00 4.63
C LYS A 212 -13.66 -20.07 5.34
N PRO A 213 -12.77 -21.08 5.11
CA PRO A 213 -11.47 -21.14 5.78
C PRO A 213 -10.50 -20.03 5.37
N ALA A 214 -10.70 -19.42 4.20
CA ALA A 214 -9.85 -18.34 3.68
C ALA A 214 -10.23 -16.95 4.22
N LEU A 215 -11.49 -16.74 4.64
CA LEU A 215 -12.00 -15.44 5.09
C LEU A 215 -11.22 -14.83 6.26
N PRO A 216 -10.77 -15.60 7.28
CA PRO A 216 -9.95 -15.04 8.36
C PRO A 216 -8.69 -14.33 7.88
N PHE A 217 -8.06 -14.80 6.80
CA PHE A 217 -6.86 -14.17 6.25
C PHE A 217 -7.18 -12.82 5.59
N ILE A 218 -8.35 -12.65 4.97
CA ILE A 218 -8.80 -11.36 4.43
C ILE A 218 -8.98 -10.35 5.57
N VAL A 219 -9.65 -10.77 6.65
CA VAL A 219 -9.87 -9.93 7.84
C VAL A 219 -8.54 -9.56 8.49
N TRP A 220 -7.64 -10.53 8.63
CA TRP A 220 -6.31 -10.32 9.23
C TRP A 220 -5.47 -9.33 8.40
N GLN A 221 -5.46 -9.51 7.06
CA GLN A 221 -4.77 -8.59 6.14
C GLN A 221 -5.33 -7.18 6.25
N ALA A 222 -6.65 -7.03 6.20
CA ALA A 222 -7.31 -5.74 6.30
C ALA A 222 -7.00 -5.04 7.64
N ALA A 223 -7.03 -5.76 8.74
CA ALA A 223 -6.73 -5.25 10.08
C ALA A 223 -5.29 -4.74 10.21
N SER A 224 -4.30 -5.58 9.83
CA SER A 224 -2.88 -5.20 9.89
C SER A 224 -2.56 -4.05 8.94
N PHE A 225 -3.14 -4.05 7.74
CA PHE A 225 -2.95 -2.98 6.77
C PHE A 225 -3.64 -1.68 7.20
N SER A 226 -4.78 -1.75 7.88
CA SER A 226 -5.44 -0.57 8.45
C SER A 226 -4.60 0.09 9.53
N THR A 227 -3.88 -0.68 10.35
CA THR A 227 -2.91 -0.13 11.32
C THR A 227 -1.81 0.66 10.61
N LEU A 228 -1.27 0.14 9.49
CA LEU A 228 -0.29 0.85 8.67
C LEU A 228 -0.90 2.12 8.05
N MET A 229 -2.13 2.05 7.52
CA MET A 229 -2.79 3.20 6.89
C MET A 229 -3.14 4.29 7.91
N MET A 230 -3.53 3.93 9.13
CA MET A 230 -3.70 4.88 10.23
C MET A 230 -2.38 5.60 10.53
N PHE A 231 -1.27 4.87 10.63
CA PHE A 231 0.05 5.49 10.78
C PHE A 231 0.32 6.49 9.65
N ILE A 232 0.18 6.10 8.38
CA ILE A 232 0.46 6.97 7.23
C ILE A 232 -0.43 8.21 7.26
N THR A 233 -1.73 8.04 7.54
CA THR A 233 -2.70 9.15 7.59
C THR A 233 -2.36 10.16 8.66
N TYR A 234 -1.89 9.71 9.81
CA TYR A 234 -1.62 10.57 10.97
C TYR A 234 -0.13 10.83 11.23
N ALA A 235 0.78 10.29 10.40
CA ALA A 235 2.22 10.44 10.61
C ALA A 235 2.65 11.92 10.70
N SER A 236 2.10 12.77 9.83
CA SER A 236 2.38 14.22 9.85
C SER A 236 1.88 14.86 11.16
N PHE A 237 0.64 14.54 11.58
CA PHE A 237 0.11 15.02 12.86
C PHE A 237 0.97 14.53 14.04
N ILE A 238 1.35 13.26 14.06
CA ILE A 238 2.17 12.67 15.14
C ILE A 238 3.52 13.38 15.20
N TYR A 239 4.30 13.35 14.13
CA TYR A 239 5.68 13.83 14.17
C TYR A 239 5.81 15.34 14.06
N GLN A 240 5.04 16.01 13.21
CA GLN A 240 5.14 17.45 13.02
C GLN A 240 4.21 18.21 13.96
N GLY A 241 2.96 17.77 14.13
CA GLY A 241 1.98 18.43 14.99
C GLY A 241 2.26 18.21 16.48
N HIS A 242 2.32 16.95 16.94
CA HIS A 242 2.48 16.63 18.37
C HIS A 242 3.94 16.75 18.84
N PHE A 243 4.90 16.17 18.10
CA PHE A 243 6.32 16.22 18.47
C PHE A 243 7.07 17.43 17.90
N GLY A 244 6.43 18.36 17.17
CA GLY A 244 7.01 19.60 16.67
C GLY A 244 8.18 19.43 15.69
N GLN A 245 8.24 18.33 14.96
CA GLN A 245 9.36 18.03 14.06
C GLN A 245 9.26 18.81 12.73
N SER A 246 10.41 19.22 12.19
CA SER A 246 10.48 19.84 10.86
C SER A 246 10.12 18.85 9.75
N PRO A 247 9.74 19.30 8.54
CA PRO A 247 9.47 18.44 7.40
C PRO A 247 10.62 17.48 7.03
N SER A 248 11.87 17.93 7.20
CA SER A 248 13.05 17.08 6.96
C SER A 248 13.22 16.02 8.03
N SER A 249 13.08 16.39 9.32
CA SER A 249 13.10 15.44 10.44
C SER A 249 11.95 14.42 10.32
N PHE A 250 10.75 14.88 9.97
CA PHE A 250 9.60 14.02 9.67
C PHE A 250 9.98 12.94 8.65
N SER A 251 10.61 13.33 7.55
CA SER A 251 10.97 12.40 6.48
C SER A 251 11.95 11.32 6.96
N MET A 252 12.90 11.68 7.83
CA MET A 252 13.84 10.71 8.42
C MET A 252 13.13 9.75 9.40
N LEU A 253 12.25 10.27 10.25
CA LEU A 253 11.46 9.47 11.20
C LEU A 253 10.50 8.52 10.47
N PHE A 254 9.87 8.99 9.40
CA PHE A 254 9.03 8.16 8.55
C PHE A 254 9.84 7.05 7.87
N ALA A 255 11.00 7.39 7.29
CA ALA A 255 11.91 6.44 6.67
C ALA A 255 12.41 5.37 7.66
N ALA A 256 12.63 5.72 8.95
CA ALA A 256 13.02 4.77 9.98
C ALA A 256 11.97 3.65 10.16
N ASN A 257 10.67 3.97 10.09
CA ASN A 257 9.60 2.97 10.14
C ASN A 257 9.63 2.05 8.90
N ILE A 258 9.93 2.60 7.72
CA ILE A 258 10.06 1.81 6.49
C ILE A 258 11.30 0.90 6.54
N VAL A 259 12.41 1.38 7.11
CA VAL A 259 13.61 0.56 7.36
C VAL A 259 13.27 -0.60 8.31
N ALA A 260 12.51 -0.35 9.37
CA ALA A 260 12.03 -1.43 10.24
C ALA A 260 11.20 -2.46 9.47
N MET A 261 10.30 -2.02 8.60
CA MET A 261 9.50 -2.92 7.74
C MET A 261 10.39 -3.75 6.80
N LEU A 262 11.45 -3.16 6.23
CA LEU A 262 12.47 -3.88 5.44
C LEU A 262 13.21 -4.93 6.26
N ILE A 263 13.62 -4.59 7.48
CA ILE A 263 14.29 -5.53 8.39
C ILE A 263 13.39 -6.73 8.67
N PHE A 264 12.12 -6.50 9.03
CA PHE A 264 11.16 -7.59 9.23
C PHE A 264 10.93 -8.42 7.96
N ASN A 265 10.93 -7.82 6.78
CA ASN A 265 10.80 -8.53 5.51
C ASN A 265 12.04 -9.40 5.22
N ILE A 266 13.25 -8.90 5.52
CA ILE A 266 14.49 -9.68 5.41
C ILE A 266 14.49 -10.84 6.41
N LEU A 267 14.14 -10.57 7.67
CA LEU A 267 14.02 -11.61 8.71
C LEU A 267 12.99 -12.67 8.31
N ASN A 268 11.86 -12.27 7.76
CA ASN A 268 10.84 -13.19 7.22
C ASN A 268 11.46 -14.14 6.18
N ARG A 269 12.25 -13.60 5.23
CA ARG A 269 12.91 -14.41 4.19
C ARG A 269 13.88 -15.44 4.79
N VAL A 270 14.64 -15.04 5.82
CA VAL A 270 15.54 -15.94 6.54
C VAL A 270 14.77 -17.00 7.31
N LEU A 271 13.71 -16.62 8.01
CA LEU A 271 12.89 -17.53 8.82
C LEU A 271 12.13 -18.55 7.98
N LEU A 272 11.71 -18.20 6.75
CA LEU A 272 11.03 -19.13 5.83
C LEU A 272 11.86 -20.36 5.46
N SER A 273 13.18 -20.33 5.65
CA SER A 273 14.03 -21.52 5.50
C SER A 273 13.90 -22.50 6.66
N ARG A 274 13.31 -22.10 7.79
CA ARG A 274 13.25 -22.90 9.05
C ARG A 274 11.83 -23.06 9.59
N LEU A 275 10.91 -22.16 9.27
CA LEU A 275 9.57 -22.10 9.84
C LEU A 275 8.51 -21.98 8.73
N PRO A 276 7.33 -22.61 8.91
CA PRO A 276 6.21 -22.43 7.98
C PRO A 276 5.64 -21.01 8.07
N SER A 277 5.06 -20.51 6.97
CA SER A 277 4.49 -19.16 6.85
C SER A 277 3.51 -18.82 7.98
N LEU A 278 2.67 -19.76 8.41
CA LEU A 278 1.71 -19.54 9.48
C LEU A 278 2.40 -19.26 10.84
N ARG A 279 3.52 -19.93 11.15
CA ARG A 279 4.28 -19.68 12.38
C ARG A 279 4.94 -18.31 12.36
N ILE A 280 5.51 -17.90 11.22
CA ILE A 280 6.10 -16.57 11.09
C ILE A 280 5.01 -15.50 11.20
N LEU A 281 3.84 -15.73 10.59
CA LEU A 281 2.69 -14.85 10.72
C LEU A 281 2.26 -14.67 12.19
N GLN A 282 2.20 -15.77 12.97
CA GLN A 282 1.88 -15.74 14.39
C GLN A 282 2.89 -14.91 15.19
N LEU A 283 4.19 -15.15 14.97
CA LEU A 283 5.26 -14.40 15.64
C LEU A 283 5.25 -12.92 15.28
N ALA A 284 5.12 -12.58 14.01
CA ALA A 284 5.07 -11.19 13.55
C ALA A 284 3.84 -10.44 14.08
N THR A 285 2.67 -11.10 14.14
CA THR A 285 1.47 -10.51 14.75
C THR A 285 1.65 -10.32 16.27
N GLY A 286 2.33 -11.23 16.94
CA GLY A 286 2.73 -11.07 18.34
C GLY A 286 3.65 -9.86 18.55
N CYS A 287 4.66 -9.67 17.67
CA CYS A 287 5.52 -8.48 17.70
C CYS A 287 4.71 -7.20 17.48
N GLN A 288 3.76 -7.19 16.52
CA GLN A 288 2.87 -6.05 16.31
C GLN A 288 2.02 -5.75 17.55
N ALA A 289 1.52 -6.79 18.23
CA ALA A 289 0.76 -6.65 19.48
C ALA A 289 1.57 -5.95 20.59
N VAL A 290 2.80 -6.40 20.77
CA VAL A 290 3.72 -5.77 21.74
C VAL A 290 4.01 -4.32 21.35
N GLY A 291 4.27 -4.07 20.06
CA GLY A 291 4.49 -2.71 19.55
C GLY A 291 3.31 -1.78 19.84
N ILE A 292 2.08 -2.23 19.55
CA ILE A 292 0.86 -1.45 19.83
C ILE A 292 0.66 -1.23 21.34
N LEU A 293 0.91 -2.22 22.17
CA LEU A 293 0.84 -2.05 23.62
C LEU A 293 1.82 -0.97 24.10
N LEU A 294 3.06 -1.01 23.60
CA LEU A 294 4.07 0.02 23.91
C LEU A 294 3.65 1.40 23.39
N LEU A 295 3.01 1.49 22.21
CA LEU A 295 2.48 2.76 21.68
C LEU A 295 1.36 3.32 22.56
N VAL A 296 0.44 2.46 23.04
CA VAL A 296 -0.60 2.90 23.98
C VAL A 296 0.05 3.42 25.26
N MET A 297 1.01 2.70 25.83
CA MET A 297 1.75 3.19 27.01
C MET A 297 2.45 4.52 26.71
N ALA A 298 3.10 4.64 25.56
CA ALA A 298 3.82 5.84 25.16
C ALA A 298 2.90 7.06 25.02
N ALA A 299 1.69 6.87 24.48
CA ALA A 299 0.71 7.94 24.31
C ALA A 299 0.11 8.44 25.64
N PHE A 300 -0.10 7.54 26.61
CA PHE A 300 -0.70 7.90 27.91
C PHE A 300 0.33 8.31 28.97
N MET A 301 1.62 8.00 28.77
CA MET A 301 2.70 8.31 29.73
C MET A 301 3.67 9.35 29.20
N ASP A 302 3.31 10.08 28.13
CA ASP A 302 4.10 11.17 27.51
C ASP A 302 5.56 10.77 27.25
N TRP A 303 5.77 9.63 26.58
CA TRP A 303 7.12 9.17 26.27
C TRP A 303 7.83 10.10 25.29
N SER A 304 9.14 10.13 25.37
CA SER A 304 9.96 10.89 24.43
C SER A 304 9.78 10.41 23.00
N LEU A 305 10.02 11.30 22.03
CA LEU A 305 9.95 11.00 20.58
C LEU A 305 10.66 9.70 20.20
N TYR A 306 11.86 9.47 20.72
CA TYR A 306 12.64 8.28 20.33
C TYR A 306 12.09 6.98 20.91
N ALA A 307 11.56 7.01 22.12
CA ALA A 307 10.90 5.85 22.73
C ALA A 307 9.59 5.52 21.98
N PHE A 308 8.80 6.55 21.66
CA PHE A 308 7.62 6.43 20.81
C PHE A 308 7.96 5.89 19.42
N LEU A 309 9.02 6.42 18.78
CA LEU A 309 9.50 5.94 17.47
C LEU A 309 9.87 4.45 17.50
N ALA A 310 10.57 3.99 18.56
CA ALA A 310 10.94 2.58 18.68
C ALA A 310 9.71 1.66 18.75
N ALA A 311 8.67 2.07 19.50
CA ALA A 311 7.40 1.35 19.59
C ALA A 311 6.66 1.37 18.22
N MET A 312 6.69 2.49 17.51
CA MET A 312 6.10 2.62 16.17
C MET A 312 6.86 1.76 15.15
N MET A 313 8.19 1.76 15.18
CA MET A 313 9.03 0.90 14.32
C MET A 313 8.74 -0.58 14.53
N LEU A 314 8.50 -1.02 15.76
CA LEU A 314 8.11 -2.41 16.05
C LEU A 314 6.71 -2.71 15.46
N THR A 315 5.76 -1.80 15.65
CA THR A 315 4.38 -1.94 15.16
C THR A 315 4.29 -2.00 13.65
N ILE A 316 4.89 -1.04 12.97
CA ILE A 316 4.85 -0.90 11.51
C ILE A 316 5.83 -1.89 10.85
N GLY A 317 6.99 -2.11 11.46
CA GLY A 317 7.97 -3.09 11.01
C GLY A 317 7.38 -4.48 10.85
N ALA A 318 6.59 -4.93 11.83
CA ALA A 318 5.96 -6.25 11.82
C ALA A 318 5.07 -6.49 10.58
N VAL A 319 4.48 -5.45 9.98
CA VAL A 319 3.67 -5.54 8.75
C VAL A 319 4.50 -6.10 7.59
N GLY A 320 5.81 -5.81 7.57
CA GLY A 320 6.75 -6.34 6.57
C GLY A 320 6.85 -7.88 6.55
N ALA A 321 6.56 -8.54 7.67
CA ALA A 321 6.48 -10.00 7.75
C ALA A 321 5.04 -10.51 7.74
N ILE A 322 4.07 -9.76 8.27
CA ILE A 322 2.65 -10.17 8.33
C ILE A 322 2.07 -10.32 6.93
N SER A 323 2.14 -9.27 6.10
CA SER A 323 1.47 -9.24 4.79
C SER A 323 1.90 -10.35 3.83
N PRO A 324 3.20 -10.64 3.62
CA PRO A 324 3.61 -11.71 2.70
C PRO A 324 3.20 -13.10 3.19
N ASN A 325 3.18 -13.34 4.51
CA ASN A 325 2.77 -14.63 5.06
C ASN A 325 1.25 -14.83 5.02
N ILE A 326 0.45 -13.77 5.23
CA ILE A 326 -1.00 -13.84 4.99
C ILE A 326 -1.26 -14.18 3.53
N GLN A 327 -0.59 -13.51 2.59
CA GLN A 327 -0.77 -13.75 1.17
C GLN A 327 -0.40 -15.18 0.79
N ALA A 328 0.70 -15.71 1.33
CA ALA A 328 1.11 -17.10 1.12
C ALA A 328 0.04 -18.09 1.61
N CYS A 329 -0.35 -17.99 2.89
CA CYS A 329 -1.36 -18.88 3.48
C CYS A 329 -2.74 -18.76 2.81
N PHE A 330 -3.13 -17.54 2.42
CA PHE A 330 -4.40 -17.30 1.74
C PHE A 330 -4.45 -17.91 0.34
N LEU A 331 -3.38 -17.79 -0.43
CA LEU A 331 -3.33 -18.30 -1.81
C LEU A 331 -3.25 -19.81 -1.91
N GLU A 332 -2.87 -20.51 -0.84
CA GLU A 332 -2.93 -21.99 -0.78
C GLU A 332 -4.35 -22.53 -1.01
N PHE A 333 -5.39 -21.76 -0.62
CA PHE A 333 -6.79 -22.14 -0.87
C PHE A 333 -7.21 -21.98 -2.34
N PHE A 334 -6.42 -21.27 -3.18
CA PHE A 334 -6.82 -20.87 -4.53
C PHE A 334 -5.77 -21.19 -5.61
N PRO A 335 -5.31 -22.44 -5.76
CA PRO A 335 -4.24 -22.80 -6.70
C PRO A 335 -4.60 -22.47 -8.17
N THR A 336 -5.88 -22.60 -8.55
CA THR A 336 -6.36 -22.37 -9.92
C THR A 336 -6.88 -20.95 -10.17
N SER A 337 -7.12 -20.16 -9.10
CA SER A 337 -7.70 -18.81 -9.17
C SER A 337 -6.90 -17.76 -8.37
N SER A 338 -5.60 -18.00 -8.20
CA SER A 338 -4.72 -17.18 -7.36
C SER A 338 -4.71 -15.70 -7.74
N GLY A 339 -4.84 -15.37 -9.03
CA GLY A 339 -4.90 -13.98 -9.50
C GLY A 339 -6.15 -13.25 -9.02
N THR A 340 -7.32 -13.89 -9.08
CA THR A 340 -8.58 -13.31 -8.59
C THR A 340 -8.58 -13.20 -7.06
N ALA A 341 -8.05 -14.22 -6.38
CA ALA A 341 -7.91 -14.23 -4.93
C ALA A 341 -6.98 -13.09 -4.45
N ALA A 342 -5.81 -12.94 -5.07
CA ALA A 342 -4.88 -11.86 -4.75
C ALA A 342 -5.48 -10.46 -5.00
N ALA A 343 -6.23 -10.29 -6.10
CA ALA A 343 -6.92 -9.03 -6.40
C ALA A 343 -7.98 -8.69 -5.35
N LEU A 344 -8.75 -9.70 -4.90
CA LEU A 344 -9.75 -9.49 -3.84
C LEU A 344 -9.10 -9.15 -2.50
N LEU A 345 -8.01 -9.84 -2.14
CA LEU A 345 -7.25 -9.56 -0.93
C LEU A 345 -6.70 -8.12 -0.93
N GLY A 346 -6.12 -7.70 -2.07
CA GLY A 346 -5.64 -6.34 -2.27
C GLY A 346 -6.75 -5.29 -2.21
N ALA A 347 -7.87 -5.52 -2.88
CA ALA A 347 -9.01 -4.60 -2.84
C ALA A 347 -9.63 -4.50 -1.45
N ALA A 348 -9.74 -5.62 -0.72
CA ALA A 348 -10.25 -5.64 0.65
C ALA A 348 -9.34 -4.85 1.60
N GLN A 349 -8.01 -5.04 1.52
CA GLN A 349 -7.08 -4.31 2.39
C GLN A 349 -7.13 -2.80 2.17
N PHE A 350 -7.10 -2.32 0.92
CA PHE A 350 -7.15 -0.89 0.62
C PHE A 350 -8.55 -0.30 0.89
N GLY A 351 -9.62 -1.01 0.51
CA GLY A 351 -10.99 -0.55 0.71
C GLY A 351 -11.35 -0.41 2.19
N ILE A 352 -11.08 -1.45 2.99
CA ILE A 352 -11.36 -1.42 4.44
C ILE A 352 -10.47 -0.39 5.14
N ALA A 353 -9.18 -0.35 4.81
CA ALA A 353 -8.28 0.64 5.40
C ALA A 353 -8.66 2.07 5.06
N GLY A 354 -9.09 2.35 3.81
CA GLY A 354 -9.58 3.67 3.41
C GLY A 354 -10.84 4.09 4.18
N ILE A 355 -11.79 3.15 4.38
CA ILE A 355 -13.00 3.41 5.17
C ILE A 355 -12.64 3.66 6.64
N LEU A 356 -11.85 2.79 7.27
CA LEU A 356 -11.48 2.93 8.69
C LEU A 356 -10.66 4.20 8.94
N SER A 357 -9.72 4.51 8.04
CA SER A 357 -8.94 5.74 8.08
C SER A 357 -9.85 6.98 7.87
N GLY A 358 -10.85 6.91 6.98
CA GLY A 358 -11.84 7.99 6.82
C GLY A 358 -12.72 8.18 8.06
N LEU A 359 -13.20 7.09 8.65
CA LEU A 359 -13.99 7.14 9.88
C LEU A 359 -13.19 7.66 11.09
N SER A 360 -11.87 7.44 11.12
CA SER A 360 -11.02 7.98 12.18
C SER A 360 -10.96 9.51 12.20
N ALA A 361 -11.32 10.19 11.11
CA ALA A 361 -11.46 11.64 11.08
C ALA A 361 -12.60 12.17 11.98
N LEU A 362 -13.50 11.29 12.45
CA LEU A 362 -14.55 11.63 13.43
C LEU A 362 -14.06 11.57 14.89
N LEU A 363 -12.84 11.03 15.12
CA LEU A 363 -12.24 10.93 16.45
C LEU A 363 -11.62 12.28 16.87
N PRO A 364 -11.46 12.52 18.20
CA PRO A 364 -10.71 13.66 18.68
C PRO A 364 -9.29 13.66 18.09
N HIS A 365 -8.78 14.85 17.76
CA HIS A 365 -7.46 15.01 17.15
C HIS A 365 -6.35 15.03 18.22
N THR A 366 -6.25 13.95 18.98
CA THR A 366 -5.25 13.74 20.03
C THR A 366 -4.40 12.51 19.73
N LEU A 367 -3.20 12.46 20.30
CA LEU A 367 -2.29 11.33 20.10
C LEU A 367 -2.93 10.02 20.59
N GLU A 368 -3.57 10.07 21.75
CA GLU A 368 -4.23 8.91 22.38
C GLU A 368 -5.34 8.35 21.49
N ALA A 369 -6.19 9.22 20.93
CA ALA A 369 -7.29 8.79 20.06
C ALA A 369 -6.76 8.10 18.79
N VAL A 370 -5.71 8.62 18.17
CA VAL A 370 -5.06 8.02 16.99
C VAL A 370 -4.46 6.65 17.36
N ILE A 371 -3.73 6.56 18.47
CA ILE A 371 -3.11 5.30 18.90
C ILE A 371 -4.17 4.26 19.30
N LEU A 372 -5.25 4.68 19.96
CA LEU A 372 -6.37 3.78 20.27
C LEU A 372 -7.07 3.28 19.00
N ALA A 373 -7.21 4.12 17.96
CA ALA A 373 -7.74 3.68 16.67
C ALA A 373 -6.81 2.65 15.99
N MET A 374 -5.49 2.86 16.05
CA MET A 374 -4.51 1.87 15.59
C MET A 374 -4.61 0.55 16.39
N ALA A 375 -4.76 0.64 17.70
CA ALA A 375 -4.93 -0.51 18.60
C ALA A 375 -6.24 -1.26 18.30
N ALA A 376 -7.33 -0.56 18.04
CA ALA A 376 -8.61 -1.17 17.63
C ALA A 376 -8.47 -1.94 16.31
N CYS A 377 -7.79 -1.36 15.30
CA CYS A 377 -7.50 -2.07 14.06
C CYS A 377 -6.64 -3.32 14.31
N GLY A 378 -5.56 -3.20 15.11
CA GLY A 378 -4.67 -4.30 15.43
C GLY A 378 -5.34 -5.41 16.23
N SER A 379 -6.27 -5.07 17.13
CA SER A 379 -6.97 -6.05 17.98
C SER A 379 -7.71 -7.12 17.18
N VAL A 380 -8.25 -6.78 16.02
CA VAL A 380 -8.86 -7.74 15.11
C VAL A 380 -7.83 -8.78 14.61
N GLY A 381 -6.61 -8.34 14.29
CA GLY A 381 -5.50 -9.24 13.94
C GLY A 381 -5.15 -10.20 15.07
N TYR A 382 -5.20 -9.74 16.33
CA TYR A 382 -4.93 -10.58 17.52
C TYR A 382 -6.02 -11.61 17.77
N LEU A 383 -7.27 -11.27 17.51
CA LEU A 383 -8.38 -12.24 17.55
C LEU A 383 -8.17 -13.35 16.50
N MET A 384 -7.68 -13.00 15.31
CA MET A 384 -7.34 -13.98 14.29
C MET A 384 -6.15 -14.85 14.71
N LEU A 385 -5.12 -14.26 15.33
CA LEU A 385 -3.99 -14.95 15.92
C LEU A 385 -4.45 -15.96 16.98
N ALA A 386 -5.25 -15.53 17.96
CA ALA A 386 -5.76 -16.39 19.02
C ALA A 386 -6.55 -17.58 18.45
N ARG A 387 -7.44 -17.33 17.47
CA ARG A 387 -8.19 -18.41 16.79
C ARG A 387 -7.28 -19.39 16.06
N SER A 388 -6.20 -18.92 15.43
CA SER A 388 -5.27 -19.78 14.70
C SER A 388 -4.48 -20.70 15.64
N ILE A 389 -4.11 -20.20 16.84
CA ILE A 389 -3.42 -20.97 17.88
C ILE A 389 -4.36 -22.04 18.47
N ILE A 390 -5.59 -21.67 18.80
CA ILE A 390 -6.60 -22.59 19.36
C ILE A 390 -6.88 -23.74 18.38
N LYS A 391 -7.11 -23.44 17.09
CA LYS A 391 -7.33 -24.47 16.08
C LYS A 391 -6.11 -25.37 15.89
N GLY A 392 -4.90 -24.81 15.93
CA GLY A 392 -3.67 -25.60 15.86
C GLY A 392 -3.50 -26.57 17.03
N ARG A 393 -3.86 -26.16 18.26
CA ARG A 393 -3.86 -27.05 19.43
C ARG A 393 -4.90 -28.14 19.33
N ALA A 394 -6.14 -27.81 18.96
CA ALA A 394 -7.21 -28.78 18.78
C ALA A 394 -6.88 -29.85 17.71
N ALA A 395 -6.15 -29.48 16.66
CA ALA A 395 -5.69 -30.42 15.64
C ALA A 395 -4.59 -31.37 16.15
N VAL A 396 -3.73 -30.90 17.07
CA VAL A 396 -2.68 -31.73 17.70
C VAL A 396 -3.25 -32.68 18.77
N GLU A 397 -4.30 -32.26 19.48
CA GLU A 397 -4.97 -33.07 20.49
C GLU A 397 -5.91 -34.15 19.88
N ALA A 398 -6.26 -33.99 18.59
CA ALA A 398 -7.10 -34.94 17.85
C ALA A 398 -6.31 -36.05 17.13
N HIS A 399 -4.98 -36.03 17.19
CA HIS A 399 -4.05 -37.03 16.67
C HIS A 399 -3.23 -37.67 17.81
#